data_0977ef5dbb7704bb9ed22918297f289a
#
_entry.id   0977ef5dbb7704bb9ed22918297f289a
#
_cell.length_a   1.000
_cell.length_b   1.000
_cell.length_c   1.000
_cell.angle_alpha   90.00
_cell.angle_beta   90.00
_cell.angle_gamma   90.00
#
_symmetry.space_group_name_H-M   'P 1'
#
loop_
_entity.id
_entity.type
_entity.pdbx_description
1 polymer ?
#
loop_
_entity_poly.entity_id
_entity_poly.type
_entity_poly.pdbx_seq_one_letter_code
_entity_poly.pdbx_strand_id
1 'polypeptide(L)'
;MQASFPLRLLEVNSTLIWHWPYLQSVIRVMIRDHFNGLVINQQNLFSLLVSPSKYCQHGRENLFCEHQEHLLYLQRLCRYCHTSGIRVWLQGEALPRDAKIQEKYPEYALIDNSNADELFWKSFYQHDLYEALGKLPGIDGIIVNLHRHQPYKASWASTLPYLYKTLRTLGKKMVLRDYMEDDASSWQLINALQVLPPDVRVSIKAVAQGYRPGFVNNPLLTQLDGRIKWIEFDMWGLEYGWTLLPCYLLEEIQGRLSWVESMAGEELEAITGRLNWEWISNSSLINSVNSVNLHGLAMFGREIFMTEKQAFHCWLTDMLEHKVGTAEVNLFHQLYTCSYEWMRKTPYILGYVLHHYSQVPESYAQAVKQLQLHVRKSDDYTLSTLFPINDPDTGREQFQQLVLEKERALFLAQDSRNRLYHIIHSVAMSEEKKELFKRVWERVPCYTDMFNRVARSVAMKIMVDNYGHQSGISLFELTKEINELRLLATRLSEWIDKEEQQQPHYLAMLFDPARLISLADSLAENE
;
A
#
# COMPACT_ATOMS: atom_id res chain seq x y z
N MET A 1 -4.36 -25.22 -20.24
CA MET A 1 -4.08 -23.86 -20.75
C MET A 1 -3.35 -23.13 -19.63
N GLN A 2 -2.21 -22.51 -19.91
CA GLN A 2 -1.52 -21.68 -18.91
C GLN A 2 -2.39 -20.45 -18.64
N ALA A 3 -2.83 -20.25 -17.40
CA ALA A 3 -3.57 -19.07 -17.04
C ALA A 3 -2.62 -17.87 -17.08
N SER A 4 -2.94 -16.91 -17.90
CA SER A 4 -2.27 -15.62 -17.94
C SER A 4 -3.32 -14.54 -17.68
N PHE A 5 -3.00 -13.59 -16.80
CA PHE A 5 -3.87 -12.43 -16.60
C PHE A 5 -3.85 -11.56 -17.86
N PRO A 6 -5.00 -11.33 -18.53
CA PRO A 6 -5.07 -10.50 -19.74
C PRO A 6 -4.56 -9.07 -19.51
N LEU A 7 -4.78 -8.53 -18.32
CA LEU A 7 -4.34 -7.21 -17.92
C LEU A 7 -3.36 -7.29 -16.76
N ARG A 8 -2.22 -6.64 -16.91
CA ARG A 8 -1.19 -6.44 -15.88
C ARG A 8 -0.93 -4.95 -15.78
N LEU A 9 -1.39 -4.37 -14.68
CA LEU A 9 -1.44 -2.92 -14.52
C LEU A 9 -0.41 -2.44 -13.51
N LEU A 10 0.13 -1.24 -13.77
CA LEU A 10 0.88 -0.47 -12.78
C LEU A 10 0.08 0.77 -12.38
N GLU A 11 -0.06 0.97 -11.08
CA GLU A 11 -0.72 2.13 -10.49
C GLU A 11 0.32 3.15 -10.02
N VAL A 12 0.21 4.36 -10.55
CA VAL A 12 0.92 5.54 -10.05
C VAL A 12 -0.06 6.35 -9.20
N ASN A 13 0.20 6.42 -7.89
CA ASN A 13 -0.66 7.06 -6.89
C ASN A 13 0.10 8.19 -6.16
N SER A 14 0.40 9.25 -6.87
CA SER A 14 1.00 10.48 -6.30
C SER A 14 0.97 11.61 -7.33
N THR A 15 1.36 12.81 -6.92
CA THR A 15 1.53 13.97 -7.83
C THR A 15 2.54 13.74 -8.96
N LEU A 16 3.37 12.69 -8.88
CA LEU A 16 4.27 12.26 -9.96
C LEU A 16 3.54 11.85 -11.24
N ILE A 17 2.22 11.61 -11.19
CA ILE A 17 1.40 11.41 -12.41
C ILE A 17 1.50 12.57 -13.40
N TRP A 18 1.80 13.78 -12.91
CA TRP A 18 1.98 14.99 -13.73
C TRP A 18 3.43 15.25 -14.12
N HIS A 19 4.38 14.40 -13.68
CA HIS A 19 5.79 14.54 -13.98
C HIS A 19 6.20 13.65 -15.15
N TRP A 20 6.27 14.24 -16.35
CA TRP A 20 6.52 13.51 -17.60
C TRP A 20 7.76 12.60 -17.58
N PRO A 21 8.96 13.05 -17.13
CA PRO A 21 10.14 12.17 -17.07
C PRO A 21 9.94 10.94 -16.18
N TYR A 22 9.21 11.10 -15.08
CA TYR A 22 8.88 9.97 -14.20
C TYR A 22 7.97 8.95 -14.90
N LEU A 23 6.88 9.40 -15.55
CA LEU A 23 6.01 8.51 -16.31
C LEU A 23 6.72 7.82 -17.47
N GLN A 24 7.68 8.48 -18.11
CA GLN A 24 8.51 7.84 -19.12
C GLN A 24 9.36 6.71 -18.53
N SER A 25 9.90 6.87 -17.30
CA SER A 25 10.63 5.80 -16.62
C SER A 25 9.72 4.64 -16.21
N VAL A 26 8.50 4.92 -15.72
CA VAL A 26 7.48 3.91 -15.43
C VAL A 26 7.14 3.12 -16.71
N ILE A 27 6.86 3.80 -17.82
CA ILE A 27 6.50 3.14 -19.09
C ILE A 27 7.66 2.25 -19.60
N ARG A 28 8.92 2.67 -19.44
CA ARG A 28 10.07 1.81 -19.77
C ARG A 28 10.10 0.53 -18.94
N VAL A 29 9.84 0.62 -17.63
CA VAL A 29 9.71 -0.56 -16.76
C VAL A 29 8.53 -1.43 -17.21
N MET A 30 7.38 -0.82 -17.53
CA MET A 30 6.22 -1.56 -18.04
C MET A 30 6.52 -2.35 -19.31
N ILE A 31 7.24 -1.75 -20.25
CA ILE A 31 7.64 -2.43 -21.50
C ILE A 31 8.60 -3.59 -21.20
N ARG A 32 9.61 -3.37 -20.36
CA ARG A 32 10.60 -4.39 -19.97
C ARG A 32 9.93 -5.58 -19.28
N ASP A 33 9.06 -5.33 -18.31
CA ASP A 33 8.41 -6.34 -17.48
C ASP A 33 7.06 -6.81 -18.05
N HIS A 34 6.69 -6.33 -19.24
CA HIS A 34 5.46 -6.70 -19.96
C HIS A 34 4.16 -6.39 -19.22
N PHE A 35 4.12 -5.29 -18.47
CA PHE A 35 2.86 -4.68 -18.05
C PHE A 35 2.18 -4.02 -19.25
N ASN A 36 0.85 -4.12 -19.32
CA ASN A 36 0.08 -3.63 -20.47
C ASN A 36 -1.07 -2.67 -20.09
N GLY A 37 -1.08 -2.18 -18.86
CA GLY A 37 -2.03 -1.16 -18.42
C GLY A 37 -1.40 -0.22 -17.38
N LEU A 38 -1.63 1.09 -17.56
CA LEU A 38 -1.21 2.15 -16.65
C LEU A 38 -2.44 2.73 -15.95
N VAL A 39 -2.40 2.77 -14.63
CA VAL A 39 -3.43 3.41 -13.81
C VAL A 39 -2.88 4.74 -13.27
N ILE A 40 -3.55 5.82 -13.64
CA ILE A 40 -3.29 7.18 -13.14
C ILE A 40 -4.25 7.40 -11.98
N ASN A 41 -3.73 7.36 -10.75
CA ASN A 41 -4.51 7.50 -9.53
C ASN A 41 -4.19 8.82 -8.82
N GLN A 42 -5.23 9.59 -8.58
CA GLN A 42 -5.22 10.74 -7.67
C GLN A 42 -6.62 10.90 -7.10
N GLN A 43 -6.71 11.08 -5.78
CA GLN A 43 -7.98 11.14 -5.06
C GLN A 43 -8.99 12.10 -5.71
N ASN A 44 -8.56 13.31 -6.04
CA ASN A 44 -9.38 14.37 -6.65
C ASN A 44 -9.28 14.43 -8.19
N LEU A 45 -8.86 13.37 -8.87
CA LEU A 45 -8.58 13.38 -10.30
C LEU A 45 -9.77 13.89 -11.13
N PHE A 46 -10.98 13.41 -10.84
CA PHE A 46 -12.16 13.81 -11.61
C PHE A 46 -12.52 15.29 -11.43
N SER A 47 -12.26 15.84 -10.22
CA SER A 47 -12.43 17.27 -9.95
C SER A 47 -11.50 18.14 -10.79
N LEU A 48 -10.29 17.65 -11.09
CA LEU A 48 -9.31 18.37 -11.90
C LEU A 48 -9.69 18.42 -13.38
N LEU A 49 -10.40 17.41 -13.89
CA LEU A 49 -10.70 17.25 -15.31
C LEU A 49 -11.94 18.01 -15.78
N VAL A 50 -12.87 18.33 -14.86
CA VAL A 50 -14.13 19.00 -15.21
C VAL A 50 -13.96 20.51 -15.35
N SER A 51 -14.76 21.11 -16.22
CA SER A 51 -14.80 22.57 -16.39
C SER A 51 -15.47 23.24 -15.17
N PRO A 52 -15.06 24.45 -14.79
CA PRO A 52 -15.79 25.24 -13.79
C PRO A 52 -17.25 25.46 -14.21
N SER A 53 -18.17 25.54 -13.25
CA SER A 53 -19.56 25.88 -13.54
C SER A 53 -19.69 27.27 -14.16
N LYS A 54 -20.80 27.52 -14.87
CA LYS A 54 -21.08 28.80 -15.54
C LYS A 54 -20.99 30.00 -14.59
N TYR A 55 -21.31 29.79 -13.30
CA TYR A 55 -21.25 30.82 -12.27
C TYR A 55 -19.83 31.18 -11.81
N CYS A 56 -18.84 30.31 -12.10
CA CYS A 56 -17.44 30.53 -11.75
C CYS A 56 -16.60 31.20 -12.82
N GLN A 57 -17.15 31.44 -14.03
CA GLN A 57 -16.38 31.93 -15.17
C GLN A 57 -15.91 33.40 -15.03
N HIS A 58 -16.59 34.21 -14.19
CA HIS A 58 -16.21 35.62 -13.99
C HIS A 58 -15.13 35.73 -12.91
N GLY A 59 -13.90 36.06 -13.31
CA GLY A 59 -12.76 36.29 -12.41
C GLY A 59 -11.90 35.09 -12.06
N ARG A 60 -12.11 33.89 -12.66
CA ARG A 60 -11.35 32.67 -12.38
C ARG A 60 -10.78 32.03 -13.65
N GLU A 61 -10.16 32.82 -14.49
CA GLU A 61 -9.51 32.35 -15.75
C GLU A 61 -8.50 31.22 -15.49
N ASN A 62 -7.80 31.25 -14.33
CA ASN A 62 -6.81 30.26 -13.98
C ASN A 62 -7.40 28.84 -13.85
N LEU A 63 -8.62 28.68 -13.31
CA LEU A 63 -9.27 27.36 -13.19
C LEU A 63 -9.66 26.77 -14.54
N PHE A 64 -10.00 27.64 -15.49
CA PHE A 64 -10.32 27.21 -16.84
C PHE A 64 -9.06 26.72 -17.58
N CYS A 65 -7.94 27.40 -17.43
CA CYS A 65 -6.66 26.97 -18.00
C CYS A 65 -6.19 25.64 -17.36
N GLU A 66 -6.29 25.50 -16.03
CA GLU A 66 -5.83 24.32 -15.29
C GLU A 66 -6.47 23.02 -15.80
N HIS A 67 -7.80 22.97 -15.96
CA HIS A 67 -8.45 21.72 -16.42
C HIS A 67 -8.08 21.38 -17.87
N GLN A 68 -7.89 22.37 -18.73
CA GLN A 68 -7.45 22.14 -20.10
C GLN A 68 -6.03 21.60 -20.18
N GLU A 69 -5.12 22.11 -19.35
CA GLU A 69 -3.75 21.61 -19.26
C GLU A 69 -3.71 20.14 -18.85
N HIS A 70 -4.50 19.75 -17.82
CA HIS A 70 -4.64 18.36 -17.39
C HIS A 70 -5.19 17.46 -18.51
N LEU A 71 -6.22 17.91 -19.24
CA LEU A 71 -6.78 17.14 -20.37
C LEU A 71 -5.76 16.96 -21.51
N LEU A 72 -5.04 18.02 -21.89
CA LEU A 72 -4.00 17.97 -22.93
C LEU A 72 -2.85 17.04 -22.52
N TYR A 73 -2.44 17.12 -21.26
CA TYR A 73 -1.42 16.23 -20.71
C TYR A 73 -1.85 14.76 -20.80
N LEU A 74 -3.06 14.42 -20.36
CA LEU A 74 -3.58 13.05 -20.44
C LEU A 74 -3.76 12.57 -21.88
N GLN A 75 -4.18 13.44 -22.80
CA GLN A 75 -4.23 13.10 -24.23
C GLN A 75 -2.84 12.73 -24.79
N ARG A 76 -1.81 13.50 -24.40
CA ARG A 76 -0.42 13.20 -24.75
C ARG A 76 0.04 11.87 -24.16
N LEU A 77 -0.28 11.62 -22.88
CA LEU A 77 0.06 10.38 -22.18
C LEU A 77 -0.59 9.17 -22.86
N CYS A 78 -1.90 9.24 -23.15
CA CYS A 78 -2.61 8.16 -23.84
C CYS A 78 -1.97 7.82 -25.19
N ARG A 79 -1.67 8.83 -26.01
CA ARG A 79 -0.98 8.61 -27.30
C ARG A 79 0.36 7.92 -27.11
N TYR A 80 1.16 8.35 -26.14
CA TYR A 80 2.46 7.75 -25.84
C TYR A 80 2.34 6.31 -25.35
N CYS A 81 1.40 6.01 -24.45
CA CYS A 81 1.14 4.66 -23.97
C CYS A 81 0.66 3.72 -25.08
N HIS A 82 -0.27 4.17 -25.91
CA HIS A 82 -0.84 3.35 -26.98
C HIS A 82 0.20 2.95 -28.05
N THR A 83 1.19 3.79 -28.32
CA THR A 83 2.30 3.41 -29.24
C THR A 83 3.10 2.22 -28.72
N SER A 84 3.05 1.95 -27.42
CA SER A 84 3.68 0.81 -26.75
C SER A 84 2.71 -0.31 -26.37
N GLY A 85 1.46 -0.26 -26.87
CA GLY A 85 0.43 -1.25 -26.55
C GLY A 85 -0.09 -1.20 -25.11
N ILE A 86 0.14 -0.10 -24.39
CA ILE A 86 -0.25 0.10 -23.00
C ILE A 86 -1.61 0.81 -22.94
N ARG A 87 -2.59 0.20 -22.27
CA ARG A 87 -3.89 0.79 -21.97
C ARG A 87 -3.79 1.79 -20.83
N VAL A 88 -4.69 2.78 -20.79
CA VAL A 88 -4.67 3.84 -19.76
C VAL A 88 -5.99 3.89 -19.01
N TRP A 89 -5.92 3.87 -17.69
CA TRP A 89 -7.04 3.92 -16.78
C TRP A 89 -6.92 5.13 -15.85
N LEU A 90 -8.04 5.78 -15.55
CA LEU A 90 -8.08 6.84 -14.55
C LEU A 90 -8.71 6.32 -13.28
N GLN A 91 -8.12 6.67 -12.14
CA GLN A 91 -8.63 6.28 -10.82
C GLN A 91 -8.82 7.51 -9.94
N GLY A 92 -9.97 7.58 -9.28
CA GLY A 92 -10.34 8.66 -8.38
C GLY A 92 -11.55 8.33 -7.52
N GLU A 93 -11.95 9.28 -6.68
CA GLU A 93 -13.15 9.12 -5.85
C GLU A 93 -14.43 9.12 -6.67
N ALA A 94 -15.39 8.26 -6.27
CA ALA A 94 -16.70 8.20 -6.89
C ALA A 94 -17.47 9.53 -6.78
N LEU A 95 -17.43 10.12 -5.59
CA LEU A 95 -18.09 11.39 -5.26
C LEU A 95 -17.04 12.36 -4.72
N PRO A 96 -16.23 12.99 -5.59
CA PRO A 96 -15.14 13.86 -5.13
C PRO A 96 -15.71 15.10 -4.42
N ARG A 97 -15.43 15.24 -3.12
CA ARG A 97 -15.89 16.34 -2.26
C ARG A 97 -14.73 17.21 -1.79
N ASP A 98 -13.73 17.32 -2.61
CA ASP A 98 -12.52 18.08 -2.35
C ASP A 98 -12.69 19.59 -2.58
N ALA A 99 -11.64 20.34 -2.23
CA ALA A 99 -11.63 21.78 -2.41
C ALA A 99 -11.83 22.23 -3.87
N LYS A 100 -11.39 21.42 -4.85
CA LYS A 100 -11.55 21.74 -6.29
C LYS A 100 -13.00 21.65 -6.73
N ILE A 101 -13.78 20.71 -6.21
CA ILE A 101 -15.22 20.66 -6.46
C ILE A 101 -15.91 21.90 -5.87
N GLN A 102 -15.60 22.28 -4.63
CA GLN A 102 -16.18 23.47 -3.99
C GLN A 102 -15.79 24.76 -4.73
N GLU A 103 -14.57 24.82 -5.23
CA GLU A 103 -14.07 25.96 -5.99
C GLU A 103 -14.75 26.07 -7.36
N LYS A 104 -14.98 24.95 -8.05
CA LYS A 104 -15.62 24.89 -9.38
C LYS A 104 -17.14 24.96 -9.32
N TYR A 105 -17.76 24.51 -8.25
CA TYR A 105 -19.19 24.43 -8.03
C TYR A 105 -19.56 25.04 -6.66
N PRO A 106 -19.52 26.38 -6.49
CA PRO A 106 -19.85 27.03 -5.21
C PRO A 106 -21.25 26.70 -4.71
N GLU A 107 -22.20 26.46 -5.62
CA GLU A 107 -23.56 26.03 -5.33
C GLU A 107 -23.61 24.70 -4.58
N TYR A 108 -22.61 23.85 -4.70
CA TYR A 108 -22.52 22.58 -4.00
C TYR A 108 -22.50 22.74 -2.48
N ALA A 109 -21.92 23.82 -1.96
CA ALA A 109 -21.91 24.13 -0.54
C ALA A 109 -23.31 24.40 0.05
N LEU A 110 -24.29 24.71 -0.78
CA LEU A 110 -25.68 25.00 -0.39
C LEU A 110 -26.57 23.75 -0.34
N ILE A 111 -26.06 22.59 -0.76
CA ILE A 111 -26.80 21.34 -0.77
C ILE A 111 -26.97 20.83 0.67
N ASP A 112 -28.20 20.71 1.13
CA ASP A 112 -28.56 20.37 2.50
C ASP A 112 -29.26 19.01 2.67
N ASN A 113 -29.74 18.40 1.57
CA ASN A 113 -30.47 17.13 1.59
C ASN A 113 -29.99 16.12 0.54
N SER A 114 -30.38 14.84 0.74
CA SER A 114 -29.94 13.72 -0.12
C SER A 114 -30.43 13.79 -1.56
N ASN A 115 -31.63 14.32 -1.79
CA ASN A 115 -32.18 14.42 -3.14
C ASN A 115 -31.45 15.46 -3.97
N ALA A 116 -31.15 16.63 -3.38
CA ALA A 116 -30.36 17.67 -4.05
C ALA A 116 -28.92 17.20 -4.31
N ASP A 117 -28.33 16.47 -3.38
CA ASP A 117 -27.00 15.86 -3.54
C ASP A 117 -26.97 14.82 -4.68
N GLU A 118 -27.97 13.95 -4.75
CA GLU A 118 -28.12 12.99 -5.85
C GLU A 118 -28.30 13.68 -7.20
N LEU A 119 -29.13 14.71 -7.27
CA LEU A 119 -29.34 15.48 -8.50
C LEU A 119 -28.07 16.19 -8.97
N PHE A 120 -27.28 16.72 -8.03
CA PHE A 120 -25.98 17.31 -8.33
C PHE A 120 -25.05 16.28 -8.97
N TRP A 121 -24.84 15.11 -8.33
CA TRP A 121 -23.95 14.07 -8.85
C TRP A 121 -24.44 13.48 -10.16
N LYS A 122 -25.73 13.34 -10.34
CA LYS A 122 -26.34 12.96 -11.63
C LYS A 122 -25.95 13.96 -12.73
N SER A 123 -26.11 15.25 -12.47
CA SER A 123 -25.73 16.31 -13.41
C SER A 123 -24.23 16.28 -13.69
N PHE A 124 -23.41 16.20 -12.65
CA PHE A 124 -21.95 16.12 -12.75
C PHE A 124 -21.50 14.98 -13.66
N TYR A 125 -22.04 13.76 -13.47
CA TYR A 125 -21.65 12.62 -14.30
C TYR A 125 -22.15 12.73 -15.74
N GLN A 126 -23.40 13.16 -15.92
CA GLN A 126 -24.04 13.16 -17.24
C GLN A 126 -23.64 14.32 -18.13
N HIS A 127 -23.12 15.39 -17.56
CA HIS A 127 -22.71 16.60 -18.30
C HIS A 127 -21.22 16.87 -18.16
N ASP A 128 -20.73 17.21 -16.98
CA ASP A 128 -19.38 17.73 -16.80
C ASP A 128 -18.31 16.64 -16.97
N LEU A 129 -18.49 15.50 -16.30
CA LEU A 129 -17.57 14.37 -16.46
C LEU A 129 -17.70 13.70 -17.83
N TYR A 130 -18.92 13.65 -18.40
CA TYR A 130 -19.14 13.17 -19.76
C TYR A 130 -18.36 14.01 -20.78
N GLU A 131 -18.44 15.34 -20.68
CA GLU A 131 -17.69 16.25 -21.58
C GLU A 131 -16.18 16.06 -21.43
N ALA A 132 -15.68 16.03 -20.18
CA ALA A 132 -14.26 15.84 -19.91
C ALA A 132 -13.73 14.52 -20.47
N LEU A 133 -14.42 13.40 -20.20
CA LEU A 133 -14.03 12.08 -20.68
C LEU A 133 -14.23 11.90 -22.19
N GLY A 134 -15.17 12.63 -22.80
CA GLY A 134 -15.35 12.70 -24.25
C GLY A 134 -14.13 13.29 -24.96
N LYS A 135 -13.41 14.21 -24.29
CA LYS A 135 -12.13 14.76 -24.76
C LYS A 135 -10.94 13.80 -24.57
N LEU A 136 -11.13 12.68 -23.88
CA LEU A 136 -10.11 11.67 -23.59
C LEU A 136 -10.47 10.30 -24.22
N PRO A 137 -10.56 10.20 -25.56
CA PRO A 137 -10.96 8.94 -26.21
C PRO A 137 -9.98 7.79 -25.95
N GLY A 138 -8.71 8.11 -25.67
CA GLY A 138 -7.67 7.13 -25.38
C GLY A 138 -7.70 6.52 -23.96
N ILE A 139 -8.65 6.89 -23.10
CA ILE A 139 -8.84 6.24 -21.81
C ILE A 139 -9.71 4.99 -21.98
N ASP A 140 -9.24 3.83 -21.49
CA ASP A 140 -9.94 2.55 -21.60
C ASP A 140 -11.07 2.43 -20.58
N GLY A 141 -10.92 3.04 -19.42
CA GLY A 141 -11.95 3.03 -18.37
C GLY A 141 -11.59 3.84 -17.13
N ILE A 142 -12.52 3.76 -16.17
CA ILE A 142 -12.45 4.47 -14.91
C ILE A 142 -12.48 3.45 -13.75
N ILE A 143 -11.57 3.63 -12.79
CA ILE A 143 -11.57 2.94 -11.51
C ILE A 143 -12.08 3.92 -10.46
N VAL A 144 -13.13 3.54 -9.75
CA VAL A 144 -13.81 4.40 -8.77
C VAL A 144 -13.52 3.91 -7.36
N ASN A 145 -12.93 4.79 -6.54
CA ASN A 145 -12.76 4.54 -5.13
C ASN A 145 -14.07 4.85 -4.40
N LEU A 146 -14.55 3.89 -3.60
CA LEU A 146 -15.70 4.08 -2.72
C LEU A 146 -15.17 4.50 -1.34
N HIS A 147 -14.94 5.80 -1.16
CA HIS A 147 -14.35 6.34 0.06
C HIS A 147 -15.37 6.48 1.19
N ARG A 148 -14.97 6.19 2.43
CA ARG A 148 -15.86 6.06 3.60
C ARG A 148 -16.01 7.31 4.47
N HIS A 149 -15.05 8.20 4.45
CA HIS A 149 -14.87 9.19 5.53
C HIS A 149 -15.76 10.44 5.49
N GLN A 150 -16.77 10.50 4.60
CA GLN A 150 -17.68 11.65 4.60
C GLN A 150 -19.12 11.21 4.75
N PRO A 151 -19.94 11.95 5.52
CA PRO A 151 -21.37 11.73 5.57
C PRO A 151 -21.97 12.10 4.20
N TYR A 152 -21.96 11.13 3.28
CA TYR A 152 -22.62 11.30 2.00
C TYR A 152 -24.12 11.46 2.23
N LYS A 153 -24.69 12.54 1.71
CA LYS A 153 -26.13 12.72 1.70
C LYS A 153 -26.77 11.80 0.65
N ALA A 154 -26.15 11.67 -0.53
CA ALA A 154 -26.52 10.68 -1.54
C ALA A 154 -25.81 9.33 -1.32
N SER A 155 -26.51 8.22 -1.61
CA SER A 155 -25.92 6.88 -1.55
C SER A 155 -25.18 6.54 -2.84
N TRP A 156 -24.18 5.65 -2.75
CA TRP A 156 -23.54 5.13 -3.96
C TRP A 156 -24.50 4.33 -4.84
N ALA A 157 -25.42 3.59 -4.23
CA ALA A 157 -26.44 2.83 -4.97
C ALA A 157 -27.34 3.73 -5.83
N SER A 158 -27.59 4.98 -5.42
CA SER A 158 -28.39 5.93 -6.21
C SER A 158 -27.58 6.66 -7.29
N THR A 159 -26.28 6.88 -7.07
CA THR A 159 -25.45 7.73 -7.95
C THR A 159 -24.62 6.95 -8.98
N LEU A 160 -24.08 5.79 -8.62
CA LEU A 160 -23.21 4.99 -9.51
C LEU A 160 -23.90 4.51 -10.81
N PRO A 161 -25.21 4.22 -10.86
CA PRO A 161 -25.89 3.90 -12.12
C PRO A 161 -25.82 5.03 -13.16
N TYR A 162 -25.80 6.30 -12.73
CA TYR A 162 -25.63 7.44 -13.64
C TYR A 162 -24.21 7.48 -14.20
N LEU A 163 -23.19 7.27 -13.34
CA LEU A 163 -21.81 7.17 -13.78
C LEU A 163 -21.62 6.01 -14.76
N TYR A 164 -22.15 4.83 -14.45
CA TYR A 164 -22.09 3.67 -15.35
C TYR A 164 -22.68 3.98 -16.72
N LYS A 165 -23.87 4.61 -16.76
CA LYS A 165 -24.52 5.00 -18.01
C LYS A 165 -23.66 5.97 -18.83
N THR A 166 -23.05 6.94 -18.16
CA THR A 166 -22.13 7.90 -18.78
C THR A 166 -20.94 7.19 -19.42
N LEU A 167 -20.28 6.31 -18.67
CA LEU A 167 -19.10 5.56 -19.16
C LEU A 167 -19.47 4.62 -20.31
N ARG A 168 -20.59 3.93 -20.21
CA ARG A 168 -21.07 3.04 -21.28
C ARG A 168 -21.35 3.80 -22.58
N THR A 169 -21.96 4.99 -22.50
CA THR A 169 -22.20 5.85 -23.66
C THR A 169 -20.92 6.26 -24.36
N LEU A 170 -19.83 6.43 -23.59
CA LEU A 170 -18.49 6.75 -24.10
C LEU A 170 -17.66 5.51 -24.50
N GLY A 171 -18.23 4.30 -24.39
CA GLY A 171 -17.51 3.04 -24.66
C GLY A 171 -16.42 2.71 -23.64
N LYS A 172 -16.47 3.30 -22.45
CA LYS A 172 -15.48 3.12 -21.38
C LYS A 172 -15.94 2.09 -20.35
N LYS A 173 -14.98 1.34 -19.79
CA LYS A 173 -15.25 0.35 -18.75
C LYS A 173 -15.29 1.01 -17.37
N MET A 174 -16.09 0.42 -16.46
CA MET A 174 -16.17 0.80 -15.06
C MET A 174 -15.60 -0.30 -14.17
N VAL A 175 -14.79 0.10 -13.19
CA VAL A 175 -14.25 -0.76 -12.14
C VAL A 175 -14.57 -0.12 -10.80
N LEU A 176 -15.19 -0.84 -9.89
CA LEU A 176 -15.31 -0.42 -8.50
C LEU A 176 -14.12 -0.94 -7.71
N ARG A 177 -13.47 -0.07 -6.97
CA ARG A 177 -12.35 -0.45 -6.12
C ARG A 177 -12.81 -0.66 -4.68
N ASP A 178 -12.43 -1.80 -4.14
CA ASP A 178 -12.53 -2.10 -2.73
C ASP A 178 -11.60 -1.19 -1.92
N TYR A 179 -12.18 -0.23 -1.18
CA TYR A 179 -11.45 0.66 -0.29
C TYR A 179 -11.81 0.36 1.17
N MET A 180 -11.73 -0.92 1.54
CA MET A 180 -12.24 -1.37 2.83
C MET A 180 -11.24 -1.20 3.95
N GLU A 181 -11.75 -0.65 5.05
CA GLU A 181 -11.06 -0.61 6.34
C GLU A 181 -11.72 -1.55 7.37
N ASP A 182 -12.95 -1.99 7.13
CA ASP A 182 -13.72 -2.89 8.00
C ASP A 182 -14.87 -3.62 7.28
N ASP A 183 -15.56 -4.51 8.01
CA ASP A 183 -16.68 -5.31 7.50
C ASP A 183 -17.88 -4.48 7.01
N ALA A 184 -18.11 -3.30 7.61
CA ALA A 184 -19.23 -2.43 7.17
C ALA A 184 -18.97 -1.83 5.79
N SER A 185 -17.72 -1.65 5.39
CA SER A 185 -17.34 -1.20 4.05
C SER A 185 -17.62 -2.27 2.99
N SER A 186 -17.44 -3.56 3.33
CA SER A 186 -17.80 -4.70 2.45
C SER A 186 -19.26 -4.65 2.05
N TRP A 187 -20.15 -4.40 3.00
CA TRP A 187 -21.58 -4.29 2.74
C TRP A 187 -21.92 -3.14 1.79
N GLN A 188 -21.24 -2.02 1.90
CA GLN A 188 -21.47 -0.88 1.01
C GLN A 188 -21.03 -1.20 -0.43
N LEU A 189 -19.90 -1.88 -0.63
CA LEU A 189 -19.48 -2.36 -1.94
C LEU A 189 -20.50 -3.37 -2.52
N ILE A 190 -20.90 -4.37 -1.72
CA ILE A 190 -21.88 -5.38 -2.15
C ILE A 190 -23.19 -4.72 -2.55
N ASN A 191 -23.71 -3.79 -1.75
CA ASN A 191 -24.94 -3.06 -2.05
C ASN A 191 -24.81 -2.21 -3.33
N ALA A 192 -23.68 -1.55 -3.53
CA ALA A 192 -23.41 -0.80 -4.76
C ALA A 192 -23.37 -1.72 -6.00
N LEU A 193 -22.81 -2.91 -5.86
CA LEU A 193 -22.75 -3.90 -6.94
C LEU A 193 -24.12 -4.48 -7.29
N GLN A 194 -25.07 -4.60 -6.33
CA GLN A 194 -26.42 -5.13 -6.58
C GLN A 194 -27.22 -4.29 -7.59
N VAL A 195 -26.98 -2.98 -7.64
CA VAL A 195 -27.69 -2.06 -8.54
C VAL A 195 -26.96 -1.84 -9.87
N LEU A 196 -25.78 -2.42 -10.04
CA LEU A 196 -24.96 -2.26 -11.24
C LEU A 196 -24.95 -3.53 -12.10
N PRO A 197 -24.87 -3.39 -13.43
CA PRO A 197 -24.77 -4.52 -14.34
C PRO A 197 -23.54 -5.42 -14.07
N PRO A 198 -23.59 -6.71 -14.44
CA PRO A 198 -22.53 -7.68 -14.14
C PRO A 198 -21.20 -7.41 -14.87
N ASP A 199 -21.19 -6.57 -15.91
CA ASP A 199 -19.98 -6.16 -16.63
C ASP A 199 -19.15 -5.08 -15.90
N VAL A 200 -19.65 -4.53 -14.79
CA VAL A 200 -18.86 -3.70 -13.88
C VAL A 200 -17.87 -4.58 -13.12
N ARG A 201 -16.60 -4.25 -13.24
CA ARG A 201 -15.50 -4.98 -12.61
C ARG A 201 -15.31 -4.58 -11.18
N VAL A 202 -14.66 -5.44 -10.39
CA VAL A 202 -14.30 -5.12 -9.00
C VAL A 202 -12.79 -5.28 -8.82
N SER A 203 -12.12 -4.22 -8.37
CA SER A 203 -10.72 -4.28 -7.95
C SER A 203 -10.66 -4.54 -6.45
N ILE A 204 -10.07 -5.67 -6.07
CA ILE A 204 -10.02 -6.18 -4.70
C ILE A 204 -8.56 -6.27 -4.26
N LYS A 205 -8.23 -5.75 -3.08
CA LYS A 205 -6.90 -5.92 -2.50
C LYS A 205 -6.61 -7.40 -2.24
N ALA A 206 -5.41 -7.84 -2.54
CA ALA A 206 -4.98 -9.23 -2.29
C ALA A 206 -5.06 -9.62 -0.80
N VAL A 207 -4.87 -8.63 0.09
CA VAL A 207 -5.04 -8.76 1.54
C VAL A 207 -6.03 -7.69 2.00
N ALA A 208 -6.98 -8.05 2.85
CA ALA A 208 -7.95 -7.10 3.40
C ALA A 208 -7.23 -5.97 4.17
N GLN A 209 -7.81 -4.76 4.13
CA GLN A 209 -7.40 -3.57 4.90
C GLN A 209 -6.02 -2.97 4.56
N GLY A 210 -5.16 -3.63 3.88
CA GLY A 210 -3.81 -3.22 3.54
C GLY A 210 -2.91 -4.42 3.35
N TYR A 211 -1.93 -4.33 2.46
CA TYR A 211 -1.05 -5.46 2.19
C TYR A 211 -0.04 -5.65 3.31
N ARG A 212 -0.27 -6.65 4.15
CA ARG A 212 0.64 -7.06 5.24
C ARG A 212 1.21 -8.44 4.93
N PRO A 213 2.54 -8.58 4.90
CA PRO A 213 3.18 -9.88 4.65
C PRO A 213 2.73 -10.96 5.62
N GLY A 214 2.35 -12.12 5.08
CA GLY A 214 1.87 -13.28 5.86
C GLY A 214 0.44 -13.19 6.39
N PHE A 215 -0.35 -12.18 6.01
CA PHE A 215 -1.79 -12.12 6.30
C PHE A 215 -2.59 -12.97 5.31
N VAL A 216 -3.78 -13.40 5.73
CA VAL A 216 -4.66 -14.21 4.88
C VAL A 216 -5.16 -13.44 3.65
N ASN A 217 -5.50 -14.18 2.61
CA ASN A 217 -6.13 -13.62 1.42
C ASN A 217 -7.43 -12.90 1.75
N ASN A 218 -7.75 -11.85 1.00
CA ASN A 218 -9.00 -11.13 1.15
C ASN A 218 -10.19 -12.05 0.82
N PRO A 219 -11.12 -12.29 1.76
CA PRO A 219 -12.25 -13.19 1.54
C PRO A 219 -13.19 -12.72 0.43
N LEU A 220 -13.25 -11.43 0.10
CA LEU A 220 -14.06 -10.91 -1.00
C LEU A 220 -13.66 -11.49 -2.36
N LEU A 221 -12.43 -11.95 -2.53
CA LEU A 221 -11.97 -12.60 -3.76
C LEU A 221 -12.82 -13.84 -4.12
N THR A 222 -13.44 -14.47 -3.11
CA THR A 222 -14.27 -15.68 -3.28
C THR A 222 -15.76 -15.45 -3.01
N GLN A 223 -16.16 -14.23 -2.62
CA GLN A 223 -17.55 -13.94 -2.24
C GLN A 223 -18.36 -13.21 -3.32
N LEU A 224 -17.72 -12.69 -4.35
CA LEU A 224 -18.34 -11.90 -5.42
C LEU A 224 -18.49 -12.74 -6.71
N ASP A 225 -19.27 -13.82 -6.64
CA ASP A 225 -19.52 -14.70 -7.77
C ASP A 225 -20.17 -13.96 -8.95
N GLY A 226 -19.79 -14.32 -10.17
CA GLY A 226 -20.30 -13.73 -11.40
C GLY A 226 -19.78 -12.34 -11.71
N ARG A 227 -18.80 -11.83 -10.94
CA ARG A 227 -18.16 -10.53 -11.17
C ARG A 227 -16.73 -10.70 -11.68
N ILE A 228 -16.37 -9.95 -12.70
CA ILE A 228 -14.98 -9.86 -13.18
C ILE A 228 -14.13 -9.17 -12.11
N LYS A 229 -13.06 -9.84 -11.68
CA LYS A 229 -12.19 -9.42 -10.58
C LYS A 229 -10.83 -8.96 -11.07
N TRP A 230 -10.35 -7.90 -10.46
CA TRP A 230 -8.99 -7.39 -10.53
C TRP A 230 -8.36 -7.56 -9.16
N ILE A 231 -7.10 -7.96 -9.09
CA ILE A 231 -6.41 -8.15 -7.81
C ILE A 231 -5.35 -7.06 -7.66
N GLU A 232 -5.41 -6.34 -6.54
CA GLU A 232 -4.50 -5.24 -6.24
C GLU A 232 -3.46 -5.64 -5.21
N PHE A 233 -2.19 -5.41 -5.55
CA PHE A 233 -1.05 -5.56 -4.67
C PHE A 233 -0.43 -4.20 -4.35
N ASP A 234 -0.26 -3.89 -3.07
CA ASP A 234 0.58 -2.77 -2.65
C ASP A 234 2.05 -3.20 -2.70
N MET A 235 2.70 -2.91 -3.81
CA MET A 235 4.12 -3.23 -4.00
C MET A 235 5.04 -2.15 -3.40
N TRP A 236 4.52 -0.93 -3.18
CA TRP A 236 5.28 0.15 -2.56
C TRP A 236 5.61 -0.11 -1.09
N GLY A 237 4.74 -0.82 -0.39
CA GLY A 237 5.01 -1.28 0.96
C GLY A 237 4.57 -0.32 2.06
N LEU A 238 3.36 0.23 1.98
CA LEU A 238 2.80 1.07 3.04
C LEU A 238 2.86 0.38 4.42
N GLU A 239 2.67 -0.93 4.44
CA GLU A 239 2.61 -1.73 5.66
C GLU A 239 3.91 -2.52 5.93
N TYR A 240 4.95 -2.36 5.09
CA TYR A 240 6.22 -3.08 5.23
C TYR A 240 7.46 -2.26 4.80
N GLY A 241 7.54 -1.01 5.27
CA GLY A 241 8.77 -0.23 5.23
C GLY A 241 8.98 0.72 4.06
N TRP A 242 7.93 1.07 3.28
CA TRP A 242 7.91 2.18 2.30
C TRP A 242 9.02 2.18 1.25
N THR A 243 9.41 1.04 0.72
CA THR A 243 10.58 0.90 -0.16
C THR A 243 11.95 1.22 0.48
N LEU A 244 11.97 1.69 1.73
CA LEU A 244 13.20 2.02 2.48
C LEU A 244 13.85 0.79 3.10
N LEU A 245 13.06 -0.26 3.32
CA LEU A 245 13.48 -1.54 3.90
C LEU A 245 13.22 -2.66 2.91
N PRO A 246 14.05 -3.71 2.87
CA PRO A 246 13.81 -4.84 1.99
C PRO A 246 12.68 -5.70 2.54
N CYS A 247 11.80 -6.16 1.66
CA CYS A 247 10.79 -7.18 1.98
C CYS A 247 10.54 -8.03 0.73
N TYR A 248 10.90 -9.30 0.80
CA TYR A 248 10.79 -10.23 -0.32
C TYR A 248 9.44 -10.94 -0.30
N LEU A 249 8.65 -10.79 -1.36
CA LEU A 249 7.27 -11.27 -1.40
C LEU A 249 6.99 -12.29 -2.52
N LEU A 250 8.00 -12.75 -3.27
CA LEU A 250 7.74 -13.54 -4.49
C LEU A 250 6.98 -14.84 -4.21
N GLU A 251 7.38 -15.60 -3.19
CA GLU A 251 6.66 -16.83 -2.81
C GLU A 251 5.21 -16.54 -2.41
N GLU A 252 5.02 -15.46 -1.64
CA GLU A 252 3.69 -15.06 -1.19
C GLU A 252 2.82 -14.59 -2.37
N ILE A 253 3.35 -13.77 -3.28
CA ILE A 253 2.64 -13.32 -4.49
C ILE A 253 2.23 -14.51 -5.33
N GLN A 254 3.16 -15.44 -5.59
CA GLN A 254 2.89 -16.64 -6.36
C GLN A 254 1.80 -17.50 -5.71
N GLY A 255 1.90 -17.74 -4.39
CA GLY A 255 0.91 -18.50 -3.64
C GLY A 255 -0.48 -17.86 -3.68
N ARG A 256 -0.57 -16.53 -3.54
CA ARG A 256 -1.83 -15.79 -3.61
C ARG A 256 -2.45 -15.85 -5.01
N LEU A 257 -1.67 -15.67 -6.07
CA LEU A 257 -2.16 -15.75 -7.43
C LEU A 257 -2.65 -17.16 -7.77
N SER A 258 -1.91 -18.20 -7.36
CA SER A 258 -2.31 -19.61 -7.54
C SER A 258 -3.60 -19.93 -6.79
N TRP A 259 -3.76 -19.42 -5.56
CA TRP A 259 -4.97 -19.59 -4.77
C TRP A 259 -6.18 -18.93 -5.44
N VAL A 260 -6.05 -17.66 -5.86
CA VAL A 260 -7.16 -16.94 -6.51
C VAL A 260 -7.53 -17.59 -7.83
N GLU A 261 -6.56 -18.03 -8.62
CA GLU A 261 -6.83 -18.74 -9.87
C GLU A 261 -7.64 -20.02 -9.63
N SER A 262 -7.28 -20.79 -8.60
CA SER A 262 -8.00 -22.02 -8.26
C SER A 262 -9.45 -21.78 -7.83
N MET A 263 -9.75 -20.59 -7.27
CA MET A 263 -11.07 -20.24 -6.71
C MET A 263 -11.97 -19.46 -7.67
N ALA A 264 -11.39 -18.64 -8.55
CA ALA A 264 -12.14 -17.68 -9.38
C ALA A 264 -11.57 -17.51 -10.80
N GLY A 265 -10.90 -18.54 -11.36
CA GLY A 265 -10.08 -18.45 -12.56
C GLY A 265 -10.74 -17.79 -13.78
N GLU A 266 -11.99 -18.14 -14.12
CA GLU A 266 -12.70 -17.55 -15.27
C GLU A 266 -13.14 -16.09 -15.04
N GLU A 267 -13.20 -15.64 -13.79
CA GLU A 267 -13.60 -14.29 -13.42
C GLU A 267 -12.40 -13.34 -13.28
N LEU A 268 -11.17 -13.83 -13.41
CA LEU A 268 -9.97 -13.04 -13.27
C LEU A 268 -9.60 -12.33 -14.58
N GLU A 269 -9.55 -11.00 -14.57
CA GLU A 269 -9.15 -10.20 -15.73
C GLU A 269 -7.79 -9.52 -15.51
N ALA A 270 -7.49 -9.06 -14.29
CA ALA A 270 -6.33 -8.20 -14.07
C ALA A 270 -5.60 -8.43 -12.74
N ILE A 271 -4.30 -8.11 -12.77
CA ILE A 271 -3.50 -7.84 -11.57
C ILE A 271 -2.99 -6.40 -11.64
N THR A 272 -2.91 -5.75 -10.48
CA THR A 272 -2.42 -4.36 -10.35
C THR A 272 -1.33 -4.29 -9.29
N GLY A 273 -0.20 -3.66 -9.63
CA GLY A 273 0.87 -3.33 -8.69
C GLY A 273 0.96 -1.83 -8.45
N ARG A 274 0.93 -1.38 -7.19
CA ARG A 274 1.07 0.03 -6.83
C ARG A 274 2.54 0.40 -6.69
N LEU A 275 2.97 1.52 -7.32
CA LEU A 275 4.35 1.97 -7.38
C LEU A 275 4.75 2.99 -6.32
N ASN A 276 3.81 3.75 -5.80
CA ASN A 276 4.04 4.86 -4.87
C ASN A 276 2.79 5.19 -4.06
N TRP A 277 2.94 6.13 -3.11
CA TRP A 277 1.86 6.54 -2.23
C TRP A 277 1.74 8.07 -2.22
N GLU A 278 0.50 8.57 -2.21
CA GLU A 278 0.20 10.00 -2.37
C GLU A 278 0.81 10.92 -1.30
N TRP A 279 1.01 10.42 -0.09
CA TRP A 279 1.59 11.21 1.01
C TRP A 279 3.12 11.35 0.92
N ILE A 280 3.77 10.56 0.08
CA ILE A 280 5.23 10.55 -0.07
C ILE A 280 5.56 10.71 -1.56
N SER A 281 5.48 11.96 -2.02
CA SER A 281 5.47 12.31 -3.43
C SER A 281 6.72 11.89 -4.22
N ASN A 282 7.88 11.77 -3.58
CA ASN A 282 9.15 11.53 -4.28
C ASN A 282 9.68 10.09 -4.14
N SER A 283 8.88 9.18 -3.53
CA SER A 283 9.24 7.77 -3.39
C SER A 283 8.63 6.91 -4.48
N SER A 284 9.41 6.02 -5.05
CA SER A 284 8.93 5.07 -6.06
C SER A 284 9.62 3.72 -5.94
N LEU A 285 8.81 2.67 -6.14
CA LEU A 285 9.28 1.28 -6.12
C LEU A 285 10.27 0.96 -7.24
N ILE A 286 10.15 1.59 -8.42
CA ILE A 286 10.89 1.19 -9.62
C ILE A 286 12.42 1.24 -9.50
N ASN A 287 12.96 2.08 -8.62
CA ASN A 287 14.38 2.23 -8.38
C ASN A 287 14.81 1.67 -7.01
N SER A 288 13.96 0.89 -6.35
CA SER A 288 14.24 0.31 -5.04
C SER A 288 14.66 -1.15 -5.14
N VAL A 289 15.24 -1.68 -4.06
CA VAL A 289 15.54 -3.11 -3.94
C VAL A 289 14.29 -3.99 -3.96
N ASN A 290 13.13 -3.42 -3.63
CA ASN A 290 11.82 -4.11 -3.65
C ASN A 290 11.20 -4.17 -5.06
N SER A 291 11.86 -3.61 -6.09
CA SER A 291 11.45 -3.79 -7.48
C SER A 291 11.41 -5.27 -7.90
N VAL A 292 12.08 -6.15 -7.16
CA VAL A 292 11.97 -7.62 -7.29
C VAL A 292 10.52 -8.09 -7.21
N ASN A 293 9.73 -7.54 -6.29
CA ASN A 293 8.32 -7.92 -6.10
C ASN A 293 7.46 -7.49 -7.30
N LEU A 294 7.77 -6.32 -7.88
CA LEU A 294 7.10 -5.83 -9.08
C LEU A 294 7.38 -6.72 -10.29
N HIS A 295 8.66 -7.04 -10.48
CA HIS A 295 9.09 -7.95 -11.55
C HIS A 295 8.44 -9.33 -11.39
N GLY A 296 8.45 -9.90 -10.18
CA GLY A 296 7.79 -11.17 -9.87
C GLY A 296 6.29 -11.14 -10.15
N LEU A 297 5.58 -10.08 -9.74
CA LEU A 297 4.16 -9.91 -10.04
C LEU A 297 3.88 -9.96 -11.55
N ALA A 298 4.71 -9.28 -12.35
CA ALA A 298 4.59 -9.30 -13.81
C ALA A 298 4.82 -10.69 -14.39
N MET A 299 5.86 -11.37 -13.93
CA MET A 299 6.25 -12.70 -14.43
C MET A 299 5.18 -13.75 -14.10
N PHE A 300 4.70 -13.80 -12.85
CA PHE A 300 3.63 -14.71 -12.44
C PHE A 300 2.29 -14.37 -13.11
N GLY A 301 2.03 -13.09 -13.37
CA GLY A 301 0.86 -12.66 -14.12
C GLY A 301 0.86 -13.11 -15.59
N ARG A 302 2.03 -13.41 -16.16
CA ARG A 302 2.17 -13.97 -17.52
C ARG A 302 2.17 -15.48 -17.50
N GLU A 303 2.89 -16.06 -16.56
CA GLU A 303 3.17 -17.49 -16.49
C GLU A 303 3.13 -17.94 -15.02
N ILE A 304 1.96 -18.34 -14.56
CA ILE A 304 1.70 -18.67 -13.15
C ILE A 304 2.56 -19.86 -12.65
N PHE A 305 3.01 -20.72 -13.57
CA PHE A 305 3.87 -21.86 -13.25
C PHE A 305 5.37 -21.55 -13.23
N MET A 306 5.76 -20.30 -13.52
CA MET A 306 7.14 -19.88 -13.34
C MET A 306 7.52 -20.02 -11.87
N THR A 307 8.68 -20.62 -11.59
CA THR A 307 9.14 -20.72 -10.21
C THR A 307 9.60 -19.37 -9.68
N GLU A 308 9.39 -19.16 -8.41
CA GLU A 308 9.83 -17.97 -7.68
C GLU A 308 11.33 -17.68 -7.94
N LYS A 309 12.16 -18.71 -7.86
CA LYS A 309 13.62 -18.61 -8.08
C LYS A 309 14.00 -18.24 -9.51
N GLN A 310 13.21 -18.64 -10.51
CA GLN A 310 13.40 -18.21 -11.90
C GLN A 310 13.09 -16.72 -12.06
N ALA A 311 11.97 -16.25 -11.49
CA ALA A 311 11.62 -14.84 -11.50
C ALA A 311 12.69 -13.99 -10.79
N PHE A 312 13.16 -14.45 -9.63
CA PHE A 312 14.25 -13.79 -8.89
C PHE A 312 15.54 -13.71 -9.71
N HIS A 313 15.95 -14.79 -10.37
CA HIS A 313 17.14 -14.82 -11.23
C HIS A 313 17.05 -13.82 -12.39
N CYS A 314 15.90 -13.76 -13.06
CA CYS A 314 15.68 -12.79 -14.14
C CYS A 314 15.83 -11.35 -13.61
N TRP A 315 15.13 -11.03 -12.51
CA TRP A 315 15.24 -9.72 -11.90
C TRP A 315 16.67 -9.36 -11.47
N LEU A 316 17.40 -10.29 -10.84
CA LEU A 316 18.75 -10.04 -10.37
C LEU A 316 19.73 -9.77 -11.52
N THR A 317 19.56 -10.49 -12.64
CA THR A 317 20.34 -10.26 -13.87
C THR A 317 20.12 -8.84 -14.41
N ASP A 318 18.87 -8.38 -14.46
CA ASP A 318 18.53 -7.04 -14.89
C ASP A 318 19.03 -5.98 -13.88
N MET A 319 18.90 -6.27 -12.58
CA MET A 319 19.31 -5.36 -11.51
C MET A 319 20.83 -5.15 -11.50
N LEU A 320 21.60 -6.19 -11.74
CA LEU A 320 23.07 -6.11 -11.77
C LEU A 320 23.64 -5.76 -13.16
N GLU A 321 22.79 -5.74 -14.20
CA GLU A 321 23.17 -5.37 -15.58
C GLU A 321 24.21 -6.31 -16.21
N HIS A 322 24.32 -7.55 -15.71
CA HIS A 322 25.17 -8.60 -16.27
C HIS A 322 24.61 -9.98 -15.96
N LYS A 323 25.08 -11.00 -16.70
CA LYS A 323 24.67 -12.38 -16.48
C LYS A 323 25.19 -12.89 -15.14
N VAL A 324 24.25 -13.30 -14.27
CA VAL A 324 24.52 -13.78 -12.91
C VAL A 324 24.63 -15.28 -12.86
N GLY A 325 25.63 -15.79 -12.15
CA GLY A 325 25.84 -17.24 -11.95
C GLY A 325 24.95 -17.82 -10.85
N THR A 326 24.74 -19.14 -10.85
CA THR A 326 23.89 -19.83 -9.85
C THR A 326 24.36 -19.58 -8.40
N ALA A 327 25.66 -19.47 -8.15
CA ALA A 327 26.19 -19.20 -6.81
C ALA A 327 25.78 -17.80 -6.33
N GLU A 328 25.91 -16.80 -7.18
CA GLU A 328 25.50 -15.41 -6.88
C GLU A 328 24.01 -15.31 -6.65
N VAL A 329 23.19 -15.95 -7.51
CA VAL A 329 21.73 -16.02 -7.31
C VAL A 329 21.39 -16.61 -5.95
N ASN A 330 22.06 -17.70 -5.52
CA ASN A 330 21.78 -18.30 -4.22
C ASN A 330 22.16 -17.39 -3.06
N LEU A 331 23.25 -16.63 -3.15
CA LEU A 331 23.65 -15.67 -2.11
C LEU A 331 22.61 -14.56 -1.93
N PHE A 332 22.23 -13.92 -3.04
CA PHE A 332 21.22 -12.86 -2.99
C PHE A 332 19.82 -13.41 -2.61
N HIS A 333 19.45 -14.58 -3.09
CA HIS A 333 18.17 -15.20 -2.75
C HIS A 333 18.06 -15.45 -1.24
N GLN A 334 19.09 -16.00 -0.60
CA GLN A 334 19.14 -16.17 0.86
C GLN A 334 19.05 -14.84 1.61
N LEU A 335 19.68 -13.78 1.09
CA LEU A 335 19.59 -12.45 1.66
C LEU A 335 18.15 -11.92 1.60
N TYR A 336 17.48 -12.08 0.46
CA TYR A 336 16.13 -11.59 0.24
C TYR A 336 15.07 -12.41 1.01
N THR A 337 15.13 -13.73 1.00
CA THR A 337 14.19 -14.58 1.78
C THR A 337 14.27 -14.28 3.27
N CYS A 338 15.47 -13.98 3.80
CA CYS A 338 15.63 -13.52 5.17
C CYS A 338 14.85 -12.22 5.45
N SER A 339 14.70 -11.33 4.46
CA SER A 339 13.97 -10.07 4.63
C SER A 339 12.47 -10.27 4.88
N TYR A 340 11.86 -11.27 4.29
CA TYR A 340 10.47 -11.64 4.58
C TYR A 340 10.29 -12.12 6.03
N GLU A 341 11.20 -12.97 6.49
CA GLU A 341 11.14 -13.55 7.83
C GLU A 341 11.24 -12.50 8.95
N TRP A 342 12.21 -11.58 8.88
CA TRP A 342 12.33 -10.57 9.92
C TRP A 342 11.22 -9.51 9.83
N MET A 343 10.75 -9.14 8.64
CA MET A 343 9.65 -8.19 8.48
C MET A 343 8.38 -8.70 9.14
N ARG A 344 8.05 -9.97 8.97
CA ARG A 344 6.88 -10.60 9.60
C ARG A 344 6.90 -10.61 11.13
N LYS A 345 8.08 -10.43 11.74
CA LYS A 345 8.27 -10.47 13.20
C LYS A 345 8.53 -9.08 13.79
N THR A 346 8.97 -8.12 12.99
CA THR A 346 9.43 -6.83 13.48
C THR A 346 8.28 -5.94 13.93
N PRO A 347 7.35 -5.44 13.07
CA PRO A 347 6.33 -4.48 13.47
C PRO A 347 5.03 -5.17 13.98
N TYR A 348 5.14 -6.37 14.54
CA TYR A 348 4.02 -7.17 15.04
C TYR A 348 4.32 -7.67 16.46
N ILE A 349 3.30 -8.10 17.20
CA ILE A 349 3.41 -8.84 18.46
C ILE A 349 2.69 -10.17 18.27
N LEU A 350 3.43 -11.28 18.17
CA LEU A 350 2.87 -12.63 18.00
C LEU A 350 1.78 -12.69 16.91
N GLY A 351 2.02 -12.00 15.79
CA GLY A 351 1.10 -11.92 14.67
C GLY A 351 0.05 -10.82 14.75
N TYR A 352 -0.07 -10.08 15.86
CA TYR A 352 -0.93 -8.90 15.96
C TYR A 352 -0.21 -7.65 15.46
N VAL A 353 -0.93 -6.78 14.76
CA VAL A 353 -0.35 -5.54 14.20
C VAL A 353 -0.04 -4.55 15.31
N LEU A 354 1.22 -4.10 15.38
CA LEU A 354 1.64 -3.06 16.32
C LEU A 354 1.84 -1.72 15.62
N HIS A 355 2.20 -1.73 14.35
CA HIS A 355 2.51 -0.52 13.58
C HIS A 355 1.26 0.21 13.07
N HIS A 356 1.44 1.49 12.73
CA HIS A 356 0.50 2.28 11.97
C HIS A 356 1.18 2.73 10.67
N TYR A 357 0.85 2.10 9.53
CA TYR A 357 1.50 2.36 8.24
C TYR A 357 3.04 2.25 8.30
N SER A 358 3.55 1.15 8.82
CA SER A 358 4.98 0.90 9.07
C SER A 358 5.65 1.77 10.15
N GLN A 359 5.00 2.81 10.66
CA GLN A 359 5.50 3.66 11.73
C GLN A 359 5.18 3.09 13.12
N VAL A 360 5.92 3.50 14.13
CA VAL A 360 5.57 3.21 15.52
C VAL A 360 4.28 3.91 15.92
N PRO A 361 3.48 3.35 16.84
CA PRO A 361 2.31 4.04 17.38
C PRO A 361 2.70 5.38 18.04
N GLU A 362 1.84 6.39 17.96
CA GLU A 362 2.06 7.69 18.60
C GLU A 362 1.82 7.67 20.10
N SER A 363 1.02 6.71 20.57
CA SER A 363 0.63 6.60 21.98
C SER A 363 0.32 5.14 22.35
N TYR A 364 0.31 4.88 23.64
CA TYR A 364 -0.12 3.58 24.17
C TYR A 364 -1.54 3.22 23.75
N ALA A 365 -2.47 4.19 23.80
CA ALA A 365 -3.85 3.98 23.36
C ALA A 365 -3.93 3.58 21.87
N GLN A 366 -3.13 4.20 21.01
CA GLN A 366 -3.05 3.82 19.59
C GLN A 366 -2.46 2.42 19.43
N ALA A 367 -1.41 2.06 20.18
CA ALA A 367 -0.82 0.72 20.17
C ALA A 367 -1.86 -0.35 20.53
N VAL A 368 -2.58 -0.17 21.64
CA VAL A 368 -3.64 -1.10 22.07
C VAL A 368 -4.74 -1.21 21.00
N LYS A 369 -5.17 -0.08 20.43
CA LYS A 369 -6.16 -0.07 19.35
C LYS A 369 -5.68 -0.88 18.14
N GLN A 370 -4.42 -0.74 17.71
CA GLN A 370 -3.87 -1.51 16.58
C GLN A 370 -3.88 -3.01 16.88
N LEU A 371 -3.43 -3.41 18.06
CA LEU A 371 -3.43 -4.81 18.50
C LEU A 371 -4.84 -5.43 18.57
N GLN A 372 -5.87 -4.64 18.82
CA GLN A 372 -7.27 -5.10 18.86
C GLN A 372 -7.91 -5.21 17.47
N LEU A 373 -7.59 -4.28 16.56
CA LEU A 373 -8.26 -4.15 15.26
C LEU A 373 -7.82 -5.22 14.24
N HIS A 374 -6.60 -5.68 14.32
CA HIS A 374 -5.97 -6.47 13.25
C HIS A 374 -5.34 -7.74 13.79
N VAL A 375 -6.15 -8.77 13.96
CA VAL A 375 -5.67 -10.10 14.31
C VAL A 375 -5.14 -10.77 13.05
N ARG A 376 -3.86 -11.13 13.07
CA ARG A 376 -3.27 -11.96 12.03
C ARG A 376 -3.82 -13.38 12.13
N LYS A 377 -4.43 -13.85 11.06
CA LYS A 377 -4.81 -15.25 10.89
C LYS A 377 -3.78 -15.90 9.96
N SER A 378 -2.71 -16.44 10.51
CA SER A 378 -1.74 -17.23 9.78
C SER A 378 -1.50 -18.54 10.51
N ASP A 379 -1.05 -19.55 9.80
CA ASP A 379 -0.76 -20.89 10.37
C ASP A 379 0.37 -20.85 11.41
N ASP A 380 1.16 -19.76 11.44
CA ASP A 380 2.26 -19.59 12.39
C ASP A 380 1.80 -19.24 13.82
N TYR A 381 0.53 -18.77 13.98
CA TYR A 381 0.02 -18.29 15.27
C TYR A 381 -1.40 -18.81 15.52
N THR A 382 -1.56 -19.53 16.62
CA THR A 382 -2.85 -20.10 17.06
C THR A 382 -3.55 -19.27 18.14
N LEU A 383 -2.98 -18.12 18.52
CA LEU A 383 -3.48 -17.29 19.61
C LEU A 383 -4.87 -16.73 19.28
N SER A 384 -5.81 -16.94 20.19
CA SER A 384 -7.17 -16.38 20.10
C SER A 384 -7.26 -14.99 20.72
N THR A 385 -6.42 -14.69 21.71
CA THR A 385 -6.40 -13.42 22.45
C THR A 385 -4.98 -13.11 22.90
N LEU A 386 -4.54 -11.90 22.67
CA LEU A 386 -3.25 -11.41 23.15
C LEU A 386 -3.42 -10.85 24.57
N PHE A 387 -2.59 -11.32 25.51
CA PHE A 387 -2.60 -10.91 26.92
C PHE A 387 -4.00 -10.93 27.57
N PRO A 388 -4.66 -12.10 27.72
CA PRO A 388 -6.04 -12.21 28.21
C PRO A 388 -6.17 -11.69 29.62
N ILE A 389 -7.11 -10.76 29.89
CA ILE A 389 -7.24 -9.98 31.15
C ILE A 389 -7.31 -10.86 32.41
N ASN A 390 -7.91 -12.02 32.35
CA ASN A 390 -8.14 -12.87 33.53
C ASN A 390 -7.17 -14.07 33.63
N ASP A 391 -6.09 -14.07 32.85
CA ASP A 391 -5.15 -15.19 32.81
C ASP A 391 -3.69 -14.70 32.77
N PRO A 392 -3.13 -14.36 33.96
CA PRO A 392 -1.76 -13.87 34.06
C PRO A 392 -0.70 -14.93 33.72
N ASP A 393 -1.00 -16.22 33.83
CA ASP A 393 -0.05 -17.27 33.44
C ASP A 393 0.13 -17.33 31.94
N THR A 394 -0.96 -17.35 31.17
CA THR A 394 -0.93 -17.23 29.72
C THR A 394 -0.29 -15.90 29.28
N GLY A 395 -0.59 -14.80 29.97
CA GLY A 395 0.04 -13.50 29.69
C GLY A 395 1.57 -13.53 29.82
N ARG A 396 2.10 -14.13 30.89
CA ARG A 396 3.55 -14.30 31.08
C ARG A 396 4.20 -15.19 30.03
N GLU A 397 3.53 -16.29 29.67
CA GLU A 397 4.02 -17.18 28.61
C GLU A 397 4.08 -16.44 27.25
N GLN A 398 3.03 -15.70 26.89
CA GLN A 398 3.00 -14.89 25.68
C GLN A 398 4.09 -13.80 25.67
N PHE A 399 4.35 -13.18 26.81
CA PHE A 399 5.44 -12.20 26.92
C PHE A 399 6.82 -12.84 26.70
N GLN A 400 7.06 -14.04 27.22
CA GLN A 400 8.30 -14.78 26.93
C GLN A 400 8.42 -15.12 25.44
N GLN A 401 7.34 -15.58 24.81
CA GLN A 401 7.30 -15.85 23.37
C GLN A 401 7.58 -14.58 22.56
N LEU A 402 7.02 -13.43 22.96
CA LEU A 402 7.30 -12.12 22.34
C LEU A 402 8.80 -11.77 22.41
N VAL A 403 9.42 -11.93 23.58
CA VAL A 403 10.86 -11.64 23.75
C VAL A 403 11.68 -12.48 22.77
N LEU A 404 11.42 -13.79 22.70
CA LEU A 404 12.09 -14.70 21.76
C LEU A 404 11.83 -14.32 20.29
N GLU A 405 10.60 -13.92 19.94
CA GLU A 405 10.27 -13.44 18.59
C GLU A 405 11.10 -12.21 18.22
N LYS A 406 11.24 -11.24 19.14
CA LYS A 406 11.98 -10.01 18.89
C LYS A 406 13.49 -10.23 18.84
N GLU A 407 14.03 -11.09 19.69
CA GLU A 407 15.44 -11.49 19.63
C GLU A 407 15.75 -12.22 18.31
N ARG A 408 14.86 -13.09 17.87
CA ARG A 408 15.01 -13.78 16.57
C ARG A 408 14.95 -12.79 15.40
N ALA A 409 14.02 -11.82 15.42
CA ALA A 409 13.95 -10.78 14.40
C ALA A 409 15.23 -9.96 14.32
N LEU A 410 15.77 -9.52 15.46
CA LEU A 410 17.01 -8.74 15.54
C LEU A 410 18.23 -9.55 15.07
N PHE A 411 18.30 -10.82 15.44
CA PHE A 411 19.35 -11.73 14.94
C PHE A 411 19.32 -11.83 13.41
N LEU A 412 18.14 -12.06 12.83
CA LEU A 412 17.96 -12.14 11.37
C LEU A 412 18.34 -10.82 10.67
N ALA A 413 17.97 -9.69 11.27
CA ALA A 413 18.30 -8.36 10.77
C ALA A 413 19.82 -8.12 10.73
N GLN A 414 20.53 -8.47 11.80
CA GLN A 414 21.99 -8.33 11.90
C GLN A 414 22.71 -9.33 10.97
N ASP A 415 22.25 -10.57 10.92
CA ASP A 415 22.82 -11.60 10.04
C ASP A 415 22.66 -11.21 8.55
N SER A 416 21.49 -10.72 8.15
CA SER A 416 21.23 -10.27 6.77
C SER A 416 22.15 -9.10 6.37
N ARG A 417 22.36 -8.12 7.27
CA ARG A 417 23.32 -7.04 7.03
C ARG A 417 24.74 -7.57 6.85
N ASN A 418 25.19 -8.49 7.72
CA ASN A 418 26.54 -9.08 7.63
C ASN A 418 26.72 -9.89 6.33
N ARG A 419 25.69 -10.64 5.91
CA ARG A 419 25.68 -11.35 4.63
C ARG A 419 25.79 -10.40 3.45
N LEU A 420 25.10 -9.25 3.50
CA LEU A 420 25.23 -8.25 2.45
C LEU A 420 26.66 -7.78 2.30
N TYR A 421 27.36 -7.45 3.38
CA TYR A 421 28.76 -7.04 3.29
C TYR A 421 29.65 -8.09 2.62
N HIS A 422 29.39 -9.37 2.89
CA HIS A 422 30.09 -10.45 2.19
C HIS A 422 29.76 -10.47 0.67
N ILE A 423 28.48 -10.28 0.31
CA ILE A 423 28.02 -10.28 -1.08
C ILE A 423 28.63 -9.11 -1.86
N ILE A 424 28.63 -7.88 -1.34
CA ILE A 424 29.16 -6.71 -2.05
C ILE A 424 30.68 -6.76 -2.29
N HIS A 425 31.39 -7.58 -1.53
CA HIS A 425 32.83 -7.84 -1.74
C HIS A 425 33.11 -8.99 -2.69
N SER A 426 32.16 -9.93 -2.87
CA SER A 426 32.37 -11.16 -3.65
C SER A 426 31.68 -11.13 -5.02
N VAL A 427 30.66 -10.28 -5.21
CA VAL A 427 29.88 -10.20 -6.45
C VAL A 427 30.20 -8.91 -7.20
N ALA A 428 30.41 -9.00 -8.50
CA ALA A 428 30.65 -7.84 -9.35
C ALA A 428 29.38 -6.99 -9.46
N MET A 429 29.46 -5.70 -9.14
CA MET A 429 28.37 -4.73 -9.30
C MET A 429 28.94 -3.30 -9.32
N SER A 430 28.16 -2.36 -9.88
CA SER A 430 28.53 -0.96 -9.87
C SER A 430 28.56 -0.37 -8.45
N GLU A 431 29.35 0.66 -8.22
CA GLU A 431 29.39 1.34 -6.90
C GLU A 431 28.04 1.91 -6.51
N GLU A 432 27.24 2.39 -7.48
CA GLU A 432 25.88 2.86 -7.24
C GLU A 432 24.98 1.74 -6.67
N LYS A 433 25.08 0.54 -7.22
CA LYS A 433 24.31 -0.63 -6.73
C LYS A 433 24.80 -1.07 -5.35
N LYS A 434 26.12 -1.12 -5.12
CA LYS A 434 26.67 -1.44 -3.80
C LYS A 434 26.14 -0.48 -2.74
N GLU A 435 26.17 0.82 -3.03
CA GLU A 435 25.70 1.84 -2.10
C GLU A 435 24.19 1.77 -1.87
N LEU A 436 23.37 1.47 -2.90
CA LEU A 436 21.95 1.22 -2.75
C LEU A 436 21.68 0.05 -1.80
N PHE A 437 22.29 -1.11 -2.03
CA PHE A 437 22.10 -2.29 -1.19
C PHE A 437 22.59 -2.05 0.24
N LYS A 438 23.80 -1.51 0.40
CA LYS A 438 24.38 -1.21 1.70
C LYS A 438 23.45 -0.33 2.54
N ARG A 439 23.05 0.80 2.01
CA ARG A 439 22.18 1.76 2.66
C ARG A 439 20.83 1.15 3.11
N VAL A 440 20.19 0.34 2.26
CA VAL A 440 18.92 -0.29 2.61
C VAL A 440 19.10 -1.32 3.72
N TRP A 441 20.13 -2.17 3.66
CA TRP A 441 20.35 -3.19 4.70
C TRP A 441 20.93 -2.65 6.00
N GLU A 442 21.59 -1.49 6.00
CA GLU A 442 22.01 -0.81 7.24
C GLU A 442 20.82 -0.28 8.06
N ARG A 443 19.71 0.03 7.43
CA ARG A 443 18.46 0.44 8.09
C ARG A 443 17.76 -0.70 8.82
N VAL A 444 17.92 -1.92 8.35
CA VAL A 444 17.19 -3.10 8.85
C VAL A 444 17.40 -3.33 10.36
N PRO A 445 18.63 -3.40 10.91
CA PRO A 445 18.83 -3.55 12.35
C PRO A 445 18.26 -2.38 13.16
N CYS A 446 18.35 -1.14 12.65
CA CYS A 446 17.79 0.04 13.33
C CYS A 446 16.27 -0.04 13.48
N TYR A 447 15.59 -0.37 12.39
CA TYR A 447 14.14 -0.55 12.38
C TYR A 447 13.70 -1.70 13.30
N THR A 448 14.45 -2.81 13.27
CA THR A 448 14.13 -3.98 14.09
C THR A 448 14.36 -3.72 15.57
N ASP A 449 15.46 -3.04 15.95
CA ASP A 449 15.71 -2.65 17.36
C ASP A 449 14.64 -1.69 17.86
N MET A 450 14.22 -0.73 17.03
CA MET A 450 13.14 0.20 17.35
C MET A 450 11.85 -0.54 17.70
N PHE A 451 11.37 -1.43 16.83
CA PHE A 451 10.15 -2.19 17.09
C PHE A 451 10.30 -3.25 18.19
N ASN A 452 11.49 -3.81 18.41
CA ASN A 452 11.76 -4.69 19.54
C ASN A 452 11.47 -3.96 20.86
N ARG A 453 12.03 -2.77 21.05
CA ARG A 453 11.85 -1.97 22.26
C ARG A 453 10.40 -1.48 22.41
N VAL A 454 9.77 -1.01 21.33
CA VAL A 454 8.37 -0.60 21.33
C VAL A 454 7.46 -1.77 21.72
N ALA A 455 7.65 -2.95 21.11
CA ALA A 455 6.83 -4.13 21.40
C ALA A 455 6.96 -4.58 22.87
N ARG A 456 8.18 -4.59 23.40
CA ARG A 456 8.43 -4.94 24.82
C ARG A 456 7.79 -3.94 25.75
N SER A 457 8.01 -2.65 25.55
CA SER A 457 7.46 -1.58 26.43
C SER A 457 5.92 -1.59 26.43
N VAL A 458 5.30 -1.73 25.26
CA VAL A 458 3.83 -1.82 25.12
C VAL A 458 3.30 -3.08 25.81
N ALA A 459 3.92 -4.25 25.58
CA ALA A 459 3.50 -5.49 26.22
C ALA A 459 3.67 -5.45 27.74
N MET A 460 4.78 -4.91 28.25
CA MET A 460 5.00 -4.75 29.70
C MET A 460 3.92 -3.86 30.31
N LYS A 461 3.56 -2.74 29.68
CA LYS A 461 2.49 -1.86 30.15
C LYS A 461 1.14 -2.60 30.16
N ILE A 462 0.78 -3.30 29.08
CA ILE A 462 -0.46 -4.11 29.03
C ILE A 462 -0.49 -5.14 30.17
N MET A 463 0.62 -5.84 30.42
CA MET A 463 0.69 -6.83 31.49
C MET A 463 0.57 -6.20 32.87
N VAL A 464 1.20 -5.06 33.12
CA VAL A 464 1.08 -4.34 34.39
C VAL A 464 -0.36 -3.85 34.59
N ASP A 465 -1.01 -3.32 33.55
CA ASP A 465 -2.39 -2.84 33.61
C ASP A 465 -3.39 -4.00 33.82
N ASN A 466 -3.19 -5.14 33.13
CA ASN A 466 -4.10 -6.29 33.23
C ASN A 466 -3.94 -7.12 34.52
N TYR A 467 -2.71 -7.25 35.03
CA TYR A 467 -2.39 -8.23 36.09
C TYR A 467 -1.78 -7.62 37.35
N GLY A 468 -1.38 -6.33 37.35
CA GLY A 468 -0.72 -5.69 38.48
C GLY A 468 0.52 -6.48 38.94
N HIS A 469 0.56 -6.84 40.22
CA HIS A 469 1.66 -7.62 40.79
C HIS A 469 1.80 -9.05 40.21
N GLN A 470 0.74 -9.61 39.65
CA GLN A 470 0.79 -10.94 39.03
C GLN A 470 1.44 -10.94 37.63
N SER A 471 1.70 -9.77 37.06
CA SER A 471 2.43 -9.66 35.79
C SER A 471 3.85 -10.24 35.86
N GLY A 472 4.47 -10.20 37.05
CA GLY A 472 5.88 -10.51 37.26
C GLY A 472 6.82 -9.38 36.76
N ILE A 473 6.27 -8.23 36.38
CA ILE A 473 7.01 -7.03 35.91
C ILE A 473 6.95 -5.97 36.99
N SER A 474 8.11 -5.48 37.40
CA SER A 474 8.20 -4.36 38.35
C SER A 474 8.02 -3.01 37.61
N LEU A 475 7.49 -2.02 38.32
CA LEU A 475 7.41 -0.64 37.80
C LEU A 475 8.80 -0.08 37.44
N PHE A 476 9.84 -0.53 38.16
CA PHE A 476 11.22 -0.14 37.85
C PHE A 476 11.68 -0.68 36.47
N GLU A 477 11.37 -1.93 36.14
CA GLU A 477 11.69 -2.52 34.85
C GLU A 477 10.93 -1.81 33.72
N LEU A 478 9.64 -1.54 33.89
CA LEU A 478 8.84 -0.79 32.91
C LEU A 478 9.42 0.62 32.70
N THR A 479 9.70 1.37 33.79
CA THR A 479 10.28 2.71 33.70
C THR A 479 11.64 2.69 32.99
N LYS A 480 12.45 1.64 33.24
CA LYS A 480 13.74 1.47 32.55
C LYS A 480 13.55 1.29 31.04
N GLU A 481 12.62 0.42 30.60
CA GLU A 481 12.35 0.22 29.17
C GLU A 481 11.80 1.50 28.51
N ILE A 482 10.93 2.28 29.18
CA ILE A 482 10.45 3.56 28.69
C ILE A 482 11.61 4.57 28.51
N ASN A 483 12.55 4.63 29.43
CA ASN A 483 13.71 5.50 29.31
C ASN A 483 14.63 5.06 28.17
N GLU A 484 14.75 3.76 27.93
CA GLU A 484 15.49 3.24 26.76
C GLU A 484 14.85 3.63 25.43
N LEU A 485 13.49 3.78 25.35
CA LEU A 485 12.83 4.34 24.16
C LEU A 485 13.23 5.80 23.91
N ARG A 486 13.30 6.63 24.96
CA ARG A 486 13.74 8.03 24.84
C ARG A 486 15.19 8.14 24.39
N LEU A 487 16.08 7.30 24.94
CA LEU A 487 17.48 7.22 24.51
C LEU A 487 17.61 6.75 23.07
N LEU A 488 16.78 5.80 22.65
CA LEU A 488 16.75 5.33 21.27
C LEU A 488 16.30 6.46 20.33
N ALA A 489 15.27 7.22 20.70
CA ALA A 489 14.80 8.36 19.90
C ALA A 489 15.93 9.38 19.64
N THR A 490 16.73 9.69 20.67
CA THR A 490 17.90 10.58 20.53
C THR A 490 18.92 10.02 19.56
N ARG A 491 19.28 8.73 19.69
CA ARG A 491 20.25 8.06 18.79
C ARG A 491 19.74 7.99 17.35
N LEU A 492 18.45 7.75 17.16
CA LEU A 492 17.83 7.73 15.83
C LEU A 492 17.83 9.13 15.20
N SER A 493 17.54 10.18 15.96
CA SER A 493 17.62 11.56 15.46
C SER A 493 19.03 11.88 14.94
N GLU A 494 20.06 11.59 15.73
CA GLU A 494 21.46 11.80 15.32
C GLU A 494 21.87 10.97 14.10
N TRP A 495 21.33 9.76 13.97
CA TRP A 495 21.60 8.91 12.82
C TRP A 495 20.88 9.41 11.57
N ILE A 496 19.61 9.79 11.67
CA ILE A 496 18.81 10.34 10.56
C ILE A 496 19.45 11.62 10.03
N ASP A 497 19.89 12.53 10.89
CA ASP A 497 20.55 13.78 10.48
C ASP A 497 21.80 13.53 9.63
N LYS A 498 22.53 12.45 9.88
CA LYS A 498 23.69 12.05 9.06
C LYS A 498 23.27 11.45 7.71
N GLU A 499 22.22 10.64 7.71
CA GLU A 499 21.70 10.00 6.50
C GLU A 499 20.98 11.00 5.58
N GLU A 500 20.20 11.93 6.14
CA GLU A 500 19.42 12.90 5.38
C GLU A 500 20.24 13.94 4.62
N GLN A 501 21.48 14.18 5.01
CA GLN A 501 22.41 14.96 4.17
C GLN A 501 22.59 14.35 2.76
N GLN A 502 22.18 13.09 2.57
CA GLN A 502 22.31 12.34 1.33
C GLN A 502 20.97 11.83 0.77
N GLN A 503 19.83 12.00 1.46
CA GLN A 503 18.56 11.28 1.17
C GLN A 503 17.29 12.13 1.38
N PRO A 504 16.16 11.72 0.74
CA PRO A 504 14.88 12.42 0.93
C PRO A 504 14.30 12.26 2.34
N HIS A 505 13.60 13.31 2.78
CA HIS A 505 13.02 13.52 4.12
C HIS A 505 12.10 12.43 4.69
N TYR A 506 11.66 11.44 3.91
CA TYR A 506 10.74 10.41 4.40
C TYR A 506 11.40 9.33 5.29
N LEU A 507 12.74 9.30 5.39
CA LEU A 507 13.42 8.45 6.36
C LEU A 507 13.05 8.86 7.80
N ALA A 508 13.08 10.17 8.08
CA ALA A 508 12.64 10.74 9.37
C ALA A 508 11.16 10.44 9.67
N MET A 509 10.31 10.34 8.64
CA MET A 509 8.91 9.95 8.83
C MET A 509 8.76 8.48 9.22
N LEU A 510 9.54 7.56 8.61
CA LEU A 510 9.42 6.12 8.90
C LEU A 510 9.94 5.78 10.31
N PHE A 511 11.09 6.33 10.69
CA PHE A 511 11.73 6.08 11.99
C PHE A 511 11.24 7.00 13.10
N ASP A 512 10.75 8.14 12.77
CA ASP A 512 10.10 9.20 13.55
C ASP A 512 10.45 9.23 15.06
N PRO A 513 11.58 9.88 15.44
CA PRO A 513 11.98 9.98 16.85
C PRO A 513 10.95 10.70 17.73
N ALA A 514 10.16 11.64 17.17
CA ALA A 514 9.13 12.37 17.90
C ALA A 514 7.97 11.45 18.31
N ARG A 515 7.57 10.52 17.42
CA ARG A 515 6.56 9.50 17.77
C ARG A 515 7.05 8.56 18.87
N LEU A 516 8.34 8.18 18.86
CA LEU A 516 8.92 7.37 19.95
C LEU A 516 8.88 8.07 21.29
N ILE A 517 9.18 9.38 21.33
CA ILE A 517 9.09 10.19 22.57
C ILE A 517 7.63 10.27 23.01
N SER A 518 6.70 10.60 22.12
CA SER A 518 5.27 10.68 22.41
C SER A 518 4.72 9.35 22.97
N LEU A 519 5.11 8.23 22.36
CA LEU A 519 4.77 6.89 22.86
C LEU A 519 5.36 6.65 24.26
N ALA A 520 6.65 6.96 24.48
CA ALA A 520 7.31 6.79 25.76
C ALA A 520 6.63 7.61 26.87
N ASP A 521 6.23 8.85 26.56
CA ASP A 521 5.51 9.72 27.50
C ASP A 521 4.12 9.16 27.84
N SER A 522 3.37 8.69 26.84
CA SER A 522 2.06 8.05 27.06
C SER A 522 2.13 6.72 27.83
N LEU A 523 3.24 5.98 27.73
CA LEU A 523 3.48 4.77 28.53
C LEU A 523 3.82 5.08 29.98
N ALA A 524 4.40 6.26 30.25
CA ALA A 524 4.76 6.73 31.58
C ALA A 524 3.57 7.35 32.34
N GLU A 525 2.51 7.77 31.64
CA GLU A 525 1.29 8.29 32.26
C GLU A 525 0.60 7.17 33.04
N ASN A 526 0.41 7.42 34.35
CA ASN A 526 -0.44 6.59 35.18
C ASN A 526 -1.88 7.09 35.01
N GLU A 527 -2.72 6.29 34.36
CA GLU A 527 -4.17 6.49 34.44
C GLU A 527 -4.71 6.19 35.82
#